data_b2e46d66b025d48eb5e6afd252ba8885
#
_entry.id   b2e46d66b025d48eb5e6afd252ba8885
#
_cell.length_a   1.000
_cell.length_b   1.000
_cell.length_c   1.000
_cell.angle_alpha   90.00
_cell.angle_beta   90.00
_cell.angle_gamma   90.00
#
_symmetry.space_group_name_H-M   'P 1'
#
loop_
_entity.id
_entity.type
_entity.pdbx_description
1 polymer ?
#
loop_
_entity_poly.entity_id
_entity_poly.type
_entity_poly.pdbx_seq_one_letter_code
_entity_poly.pdbx_strand_id
1 'polypeptide(L)'
;MLRAAEIAVSGRQFPCDVGVFNEDNFVYIAAFGLFTDVSYMTNQKLKNIFGHVAYILESAKRLYDIPSYYLEVEVNGETIRDEFIYGMITNSVSVGGMKNMTGSNVKLDDGEFEVTLIKMPQNPIQLNEILTNLVMPKDIETPYIYTFKTDHIRIHCDDYVPWTLDGEFGGEHKNVEIYNRCRRISFMVEK
;
A
#
# COMPACT_ATOMS: atom_id res chain seq x y z
N MET A 1 4.78 21.88 21.07
CA MET A 1 4.26 22.96 20.19
C MET A 1 5.36 23.93 19.74
N LEU A 2 6.23 24.49 20.60
CA LEU A 2 7.31 25.42 20.20
C LEU A 2 8.21 24.87 19.11
N ARG A 3 8.70 23.62 19.23
CA ARG A 3 9.61 23.00 18.23
C ARG A 3 8.98 22.86 16.83
N ALA A 4 7.69 22.53 16.74
CA ALA A 4 7.02 22.47 15.44
C ALA A 4 6.88 23.84 14.79
N ALA A 5 6.63 24.90 15.55
CA ALA A 5 6.60 26.27 15.06
C ALA A 5 7.98 26.74 14.61
N GLU A 6 9.03 26.40 15.33
CA GLU A 6 10.43 26.70 14.94
C GLU A 6 10.79 26.00 13.62
N ILE A 7 10.43 24.72 13.46
CA ILE A 7 10.65 23.99 12.22
C ILE A 7 9.88 24.62 11.05
N ALA A 8 8.63 25.01 11.27
CA ALA A 8 7.81 25.64 10.24
C ALA A 8 8.41 26.95 9.71
N VAL A 9 9.09 27.74 10.58
CA VAL A 9 9.66 29.06 10.23
C VAL A 9 11.11 28.96 9.77
N SER A 10 11.92 28.12 10.39
CA SER A 10 13.38 28.08 10.20
C SER A 10 13.94 26.73 9.75
N GLY A 11 13.09 25.74 9.53
CA GLY A 11 13.46 24.43 9.00
C GLY A 11 13.99 24.48 7.56
N ARG A 12 14.31 23.31 7.02
CA ARG A 12 14.62 23.17 5.59
C ARG A 12 13.43 22.55 4.85
N GLN A 13 13.27 22.88 3.58
CA GLN A 13 12.31 22.21 2.70
C GLN A 13 12.81 20.81 2.35
N PHE A 14 11.90 19.84 2.44
CA PHE A 14 12.09 18.49 1.96
C PHE A 14 11.03 18.23 0.88
N PRO A 15 11.44 18.13 -0.41
CA PRO A 15 10.50 17.86 -1.48
C PRO A 15 9.91 16.45 -1.34
N CYS A 16 8.66 16.30 -1.76
CA CYS A 16 7.96 15.05 -1.72
C CYS A 16 7.06 14.89 -2.94
N ASP A 17 6.95 13.68 -3.42
CA ASP A 17 6.10 13.31 -4.53
C ASP A 17 4.63 13.26 -4.10
N VAL A 18 3.74 13.40 -5.07
CA VAL A 18 2.30 13.30 -4.89
C VAL A 18 1.75 12.31 -5.90
N GLY A 19 0.96 11.36 -5.44
CA GLY A 19 0.22 10.46 -6.31
C GLY A 19 -1.05 11.11 -6.83
N VAL A 20 -1.34 10.91 -8.10
CA VAL A 20 -2.66 11.20 -8.68
C VAL A 20 -3.35 9.86 -8.92
N PHE A 21 -4.52 9.71 -8.34
CA PHE A 21 -5.40 8.56 -8.45
C PHE A 21 -6.66 9.00 -9.21
N ASN A 22 -6.75 8.69 -10.49
CA ASN A 22 -7.79 9.25 -11.37
C ASN A 22 -7.83 10.79 -11.28
N GLU A 23 -8.87 11.35 -10.65
CA GLU A 23 -9.04 12.80 -10.42
C GLU A 23 -8.60 13.26 -9.02
N ASP A 24 -8.33 12.32 -8.11
CA ASP A 24 -7.94 12.57 -6.72
C ASP A 24 -6.42 12.56 -6.53
N ASN A 25 -5.97 12.96 -5.35
CA ASN A 25 -4.55 12.95 -4.99
C ASN A 25 -4.34 12.24 -3.65
N PHE A 26 -3.16 11.63 -3.51
CA PHE A 26 -2.69 11.09 -2.24
C PHE A 26 -1.19 11.41 -2.04
N VAL A 27 -0.75 11.47 -0.80
CA VAL A 27 0.63 11.77 -0.44
C VAL A 27 1.34 10.57 0.18
N TYR A 28 0.57 9.69 0.78
CA TYR A 28 1.07 8.57 1.56
C TYR A 28 0.80 7.23 0.89
N ILE A 29 -0.48 6.90 0.64
CA ILE A 29 -0.88 5.58 0.16
C ILE A 29 -2.23 5.59 -0.56
N ALA A 30 -2.30 4.87 -1.68
CA ALA A 30 -3.53 4.36 -2.26
C ALA A 30 -3.56 2.84 -2.08
N ALA A 31 -4.64 2.28 -1.54
CA ALA A 31 -4.72 0.84 -1.25
C ALA A 31 -6.13 0.28 -1.41
N PHE A 32 -6.22 -1.03 -1.70
CA PHE A 32 -7.47 -1.80 -1.77
C PHE A 32 -7.33 -3.15 -1.07
N GLY A 33 -8.46 -3.76 -0.76
CA GLY A 33 -8.55 -5.12 -0.22
C GLY A 33 -8.35 -5.19 1.29
N LEU A 34 -7.71 -6.23 1.77
CA LEU A 34 -7.46 -6.44 3.20
C LEU A 34 -6.77 -5.22 3.82
N PHE A 35 -7.13 -4.88 5.06
CA PHE A 35 -6.60 -3.75 5.83
C PHE A 35 -7.07 -2.35 5.40
N THR A 36 -7.91 -2.23 4.37
CA THR A 36 -8.43 -0.93 3.92
C THR A 36 -9.80 -0.59 4.51
N ASP A 37 -10.46 -1.52 5.20
CA ASP A 37 -11.73 -1.24 5.85
C ASP A 37 -11.54 -0.22 6.97
N VAL A 38 -12.11 0.98 6.78
CA VAL A 38 -12.02 2.14 7.68
C VAL A 38 -12.45 1.80 9.11
N SER A 39 -13.29 0.78 9.31
CA SER A 39 -13.71 0.31 10.63
C SER A 39 -12.56 -0.29 11.46
N TYR A 40 -11.45 -0.69 10.83
CA TYR A 40 -10.27 -1.25 11.50
C TYR A 40 -9.17 -0.22 11.79
N MET A 41 -9.25 0.98 11.25
CA MET A 41 -8.20 2.02 11.31
C MET A 41 -8.24 2.93 12.55
N THR A 42 -8.93 2.59 13.63
CA THR A 42 -8.80 3.35 14.87
C THR A 42 -7.42 3.14 15.48
N ASN A 43 -6.72 4.24 15.78
CA ASN A 43 -5.32 4.36 16.25
C ASN A 43 -4.87 3.40 17.38
N GLN A 44 -5.78 2.77 18.11
CA GLN A 44 -5.45 1.79 19.15
C GLN A 44 -5.28 0.35 18.60
N LYS A 45 -5.80 0.05 17.42
CA LYS A 45 -5.75 -1.30 16.83
C LYS A 45 -4.53 -1.51 15.92
N LEU A 46 -3.90 -0.44 15.42
CA LEU A 46 -2.63 -0.52 14.67
C LEU A 46 -1.49 -1.13 15.51
N LYS A 47 -1.50 -0.96 16.83
CA LYS A 47 -0.54 -1.61 17.73
C LYS A 47 -0.74 -3.12 17.87
N ASN A 48 -1.88 -3.64 17.42
CA ASN A 48 -2.23 -5.05 17.47
C ASN A 48 -2.27 -5.70 16.07
N ILE A 49 -1.59 -5.15 15.07
CA ILE A 49 -1.48 -5.77 13.73
C ILE A 49 -1.00 -7.22 13.83
N PHE A 50 -0.09 -7.52 14.75
CA PHE A 50 0.29 -8.90 15.07
C PHE A 50 -0.86 -9.73 15.64
N GLY A 51 -1.75 -9.13 16.42
CA GLY A 51 -2.98 -9.78 16.89
C GLY A 51 -3.99 -10.02 15.75
N HIS A 52 -4.05 -9.09 14.77
CA HIS A 52 -4.90 -9.26 13.58
C HIS A 52 -4.34 -10.29 12.60
N VAL A 53 -3.03 -10.37 12.40
CA VAL A 53 -2.39 -11.46 11.64
C VAL A 53 -2.73 -12.81 12.28
N ALA A 54 -2.67 -12.93 13.61
CA ALA A 54 -3.09 -14.13 14.32
C ALA A 54 -4.61 -14.40 14.16
N TYR A 55 -5.45 -13.36 14.16
CA TYR A 55 -6.89 -13.47 13.94
C TYR A 55 -7.22 -13.85 12.50
N ILE A 56 -6.50 -13.32 11.52
CA ILE A 56 -6.58 -13.74 10.10
C ILE A 56 -6.14 -15.20 9.97
N LEU A 57 -5.07 -15.61 10.66
CA LEU A 57 -4.64 -17.02 10.71
C LEU A 57 -5.69 -17.94 11.32
N GLU A 58 -6.40 -17.50 12.35
CA GLU A 58 -7.47 -18.28 12.98
C GLU A 58 -8.74 -18.29 12.11
N SER A 59 -9.01 -17.18 11.41
CA SER A 59 -10.08 -17.06 10.39
C SER A 59 -9.71 -17.76 9.08
N ALA A 60 -8.44 -18.00 8.81
CA ALA A 60 -7.91 -18.69 7.61
C ALA A 60 -8.34 -20.16 7.49
N LYS A 61 -9.00 -20.71 8.51
CA LYS A 61 -9.81 -21.92 8.35
C LYS A 61 -10.95 -21.73 7.33
N ARG A 62 -11.21 -20.49 6.91
CA ARG A 62 -12.19 -20.09 5.89
C ARG A 62 -11.54 -19.12 4.88
N LEU A 63 -10.61 -19.64 4.09
CA LEU A 63 -10.01 -18.86 2.97
C LEU A 63 -11.07 -18.23 2.05
N TYR A 64 -12.25 -18.84 1.95
CA TYR A 64 -13.37 -18.38 1.13
C TYR A 64 -14.05 -17.08 1.62
N ASP A 65 -13.73 -16.62 2.82
CA ASP A 65 -14.30 -15.38 3.38
C ASP A 65 -13.37 -14.16 3.16
N ILE A 66 -12.21 -14.35 2.52
CA ILE A 66 -11.28 -13.25 2.20
C ILE A 66 -11.75 -12.59 0.91
N PRO A 67 -12.10 -11.29 0.92
CA PRO A 67 -12.45 -10.59 -0.31
C PRO A 67 -11.23 -10.53 -1.23
N SER A 68 -11.44 -10.88 -2.49
CA SER A 68 -10.41 -10.88 -3.53
C SER A 68 -10.96 -10.28 -4.82
N TYR A 69 -10.06 -9.78 -5.65
CA TYR A 69 -10.38 -9.13 -6.91
C TYR A 69 -9.48 -9.66 -8.01
N TYR A 70 -10.08 -10.09 -9.14
CA TYR A 70 -9.31 -10.44 -10.31
C TYR A 70 -8.95 -9.17 -11.07
N LEU A 71 -7.67 -8.83 -11.09
CA LEU A 71 -7.17 -7.58 -11.64
C LEU A 71 -6.30 -7.82 -12.87
N GLU A 72 -6.42 -6.91 -13.82
CA GLU A 72 -5.45 -6.68 -14.87
C GLU A 72 -4.65 -5.42 -14.53
N VAL A 73 -3.35 -5.58 -14.35
CA VAL A 73 -2.43 -4.52 -13.92
C VAL A 73 -1.41 -4.29 -15.01
N GLU A 74 -1.46 -3.10 -15.62
CA GLU A 74 -0.49 -2.64 -16.62
C GLU A 74 0.55 -1.75 -15.94
N VAL A 75 1.80 -2.16 -15.98
CA VAL A 75 2.91 -1.48 -15.31
C VAL A 75 4.24 -1.78 -15.97
N ASN A 76 5.09 -0.78 -16.13
CA ASN A 76 6.46 -0.92 -16.68
C ASN A 76 6.52 -1.66 -18.05
N GLY A 77 5.46 -1.54 -18.85
CA GLY A 77 5.34 -2.24 -20.16
C GLY A 77 4.91 -3.70 -20.08
N GLU A 78 4.61 -4.19 -18.90
CA GLU A 78 4.10 -5.55 -18.65
C GLU A 78 2.63 -5.53 -18.22
N THR A 79 1.95 -6.64 -18.37
CA THR A 79 0.58 -6.85 -17.90
C THR A 79 0.54 -8.05 -16.97
N ILE A 80 0.15 -7.82 -15.73
CA ILE A 80 -0.06 -8.85 -14.70
C ILE A 80 -1.57 -9.12 -14.61
N ARG A 81 -1.97 -10.38 -14.67
CA ARG A 81 -3.37 -10.83 -14.49
C ARG A 81 -3.40 -11.89 -13.42
N ASP A 82 -4.04 -11.57 -12.30
CA ASP A 82 -4.14 -12.51 -11.18
C ASP A 82 -5.27 -12.09 -10.22
N GLU A 83 -5.56 -12.94 -9.25
CA GLU A 83 -6.50 -12.66 -8.18
C GLU A 83 -5.76 -12.14 -6.95
N PHE A 84 -6.14 -10.95 -6.46
CA PHE A 84 -5.46 -10.25 -5.37
C PHE A 84 -6.38 -10.01 -4.18
N ILE A 85 -5.85 -10.20 -2.98
CA ILE A 85 -6.54 -9.90 -1.71
C ILE A 85 -6.14 -8.53 -1.16
N TYR A 86 -5.03 -7.97 -1.63
CA TYR A 86 -4.51 -6.68 -1.19
C TYR A 86 -3.62 -6.06 -2.25
N GLY A 87 -3.69 -4.75 -2.37
CA GLY A 87 -2.75 -3.96 -3.14
C GLY A 87 -2.53 -2.60 -2.52
N MET A 88 -1.29 -2.12 -2.60
CA MET A 88 -0.94 -0.76 -2.21
C MET A 88 0.05 -0.15 -3.18
N ILE A 89 -0.14 1.14 -3.42
CA ILE A 89 0.76 2.03 -4.12
C ILE A 89 1.10 3.14 -3.12
N THR A 90 2.37 3.26 -2.74
CA THR A 90 2.75 4.15 -1.64
C THR A 90 3.99 4.95 -1.95
N ASN A 91 4.06 6.16 -1.37
CA ASN A 91 5.24 7.00 -1.31
C ASN A 91 5.69 7.10 0.16
N SER A 92 6.08 5.98 0.76
CA SER A 92 6.43 5.94 2.18
C SER A 92 7.41 4.82 2.52
N VAL A 93 8.27 5.11 3.49
CA VAL A 93 9.23 4.13 4.05
C VAL A 93 8.56 3.09 4.96
N SER A 94 7.29 3.27 5.29
CA SER A 94 6.54 2.31 6.12
C SER A 94 5.03 2.52 5.97
N VAL A 95 4.27 1.45 6.01
CA VAL A 95 2.81 1.48 6.00
C VAL A 95 2.29 0.75 7.23
N GLY A 96 1.40 1.39 7.98
CA GLY A 96 0.84 0.83 9.22
C GLY A 96 1.88 0.47 10.29
N GLY A 97 3.07 1.10 10.26
CA GLY A 97 4.20 0.80 11.14
C GLY A 97 5.07 -0.38 10.67
N MET A 98 4.73 -1.01 9.56
CA MET A 98 5.51 -2.07 8.93
C MET A 98 6.43 -1.50 7.84
N LYS A 99 7.73 -1.55 8.08
CA LYS A 99 8.76 -1.09 7.12
C LYS A 99 8.97 -2.05 5.95
N ASN A 100 8.54 -3.29 6.10
CA ASN A 100 8.88 -4.37 5.18
C ASN A 100 7.89 -4.53 4.03
N MET A 101 6.76 -3.85 4.10
CA MET A 101 5.74 -3.88 3.04
C MET A 101 6.09 -2.96 1.87
N THR A 102 6.98 -2.00 2.07
CA THR A 102 7.31 -0.98 1.09
C THR A 102 8.62 -1.26 0.33
N GLY A 103 9.30 -2.37 0.64
CA GLY A 103 10.59 -2.69 0.01
C GLY A 103 11.78 -1.93 0.61
N SER A 104 12.95 -2.10 0.00
CA SER A 104 14.19 -1.42 0.35
C SER A 104 14.41 -0.19 -0.55
N ASN A 105 15.19 0.79 -0.05
CA ASN A 105 15.57 2.00 -0.81
C ASN A 105 14.41 2.91 -1.23
N VAL A 106 13.40 3.05 -0.38
CA VAL A 106 12.31 4.01 -0.56
C VAL A 106 12.84 5.44 -0.52
N LYS A 107 12.49 6.23 -1.54
CA LYS A 107 12.75 7.68 -1.59
C LYS A 107 11.44 8.38 -1.85
N LEU A 108 11.20 9.48 -1.16
CA LEU A 108 9.94 10.21 -1.24
C LEU A 108 9.91 11.27 -2.35
N ASP A 109 10.98 11.38 -3.12
CA ASP A 109 11.19 12.45 -4.10
C ASP A 109 11.94 11.99 -5.38
N ASP A 110 11.88 10.70 -5.69
CA ASP A 110 12.54 10.10 -6.86
C ASP A 110 11.62 9.94 -8.09
N GLY A 111 10.33 10.25 -7.96
CA GLY A 111 9.36 10.16 -9.03
C GLY A 111 8.73 8.76 -9.17
N GLU A 112 8.99 7.85 -8.24
CA GLU A 112 8.47 6.48 -8.26
C GLU A 112 7.65 6.19 -7.00
N PHE A 113 6.77 5.22 -7.10
CA PHE A 113 6.05 4.61 -5.98
C PHE A 113 6.56 3.21 -5.72
N GLU A 114 6.49 2.78 -4.48
CA GLU A 114 6.56 1.39 -4.11
C GLU A 114 5.17 0.74 -4.25
N VAL A 115 5.12 -0.35 -5.03
CA VAL A 115 3.91 -1.13 -5.23
C VAL A 115 4.07 -2.49 -4.58
N THR A 116 3.05 -2.91 -3.85
CA THR A 116 2.94 -4.28 -3.32
C THR A 116 1.56 -4.82 -3.64
N LEU A 117 1.51 -5.98 -4.31
CA LEU A 117 0.28 -6.71 -4.61
C LEU A 117 0.38 -8.11 -4.01
N ILE A 118 -0.64 -8.52 -3.25
CA ILE A 118 -0.68 -9.82 -2.58
C ILE A 118 -1.76 -10.68 -3.22
N LYS A 119 -1.35 -11.82 -3.76
CA LYS A 119 -2.26 -12.78 -4.40
C LYS A 119 -3.19 -13.44 -3.42
N MET A 120 -4.32 -13.90 -3.92
CA MET A 120 -5.22 -14.79 -3.19
C MET A 120 -4.53 -16.14 -2.92
N PRO A 121 -4.30 -16.50 -1.64
CA PRO A 121 -3.71 -17.80 -1.30
C PRO A 121 -4.71 -18.92 -1.60
N GLN A 122 -4.27 -19.98 -2.24
CA GLN A 122 -5.10 -21.13 -2.63
C GLN A 122 -5.20 -22.18 -1.51
N ASN A 123 -4.37 -22.09 -0.49
CA ASN A 123 -4.34 -23.01 0.64
C ASN A 123 -3.67 -22.38 1.87
N PRO A 124 -3.84 -22.97 3.07
CA PRO A 124 -3.27 -22.44 4.31
C PRO A 124 -1.74 -22.34 4.33
N ILE A 125 -1.03 -23.15 3.53
CA ILE A 125 0.43 -23.12 3.47
C ILE A 125 0.89 -21.83 2.78
N GLN A 126 0.27 -21.47 1.63
CA GLN A 126 0.54 -20.23 0.92
C GLN A 126 0.21 -19.01 1.78
N LEU A 127 -0.92 -19.04 2.50
CA LEU A 127 -1.27 -17.97 3.42
C LEU A 127 -0.21 -17.80 4.51
N ASN A 128 0.25 -18.90 5.11
CA ASN A 128 1.30 -18.84 6.12
C ASN A 128 2.63 -18.31 5.56
N GLU A 129 2.96 -18.63 4.31
CA GLU A 129 4.13 -18.10 3.62
C GLU A 129 4.02 -16.59 3.40
N ILE A 130 2.87 -16.11 2.89
CA ILE A 130 2.57 -14.68 2.73
C ILE A 130 2.76 -13.96 4.07
N LEU A 131 2.09 -14.43 5.13
CA LEU A 131 2.15 -13.82 6.46
C LEU A 131 3.56 -13.82 7.04
N THR A 132 4.31 -14.89 6.84
CA THR A 132 5.72 -14.98 7.29
C THR A 132 6.57 -13.94 6.59
N ASN A 133 6.40 -13.75 5.27
CA ASN A 133 7.14 -12.75 4.51
C ASN A 133 6.78 -11.31 4.91
N LEU A 134 5.52 -11.04 5.25
CA LEU A 134 5.10 -9.72 5.73
C LEU A 134 5.66 -9.36 7.13
N VAL A 135 5.81 -10.37 7.99
CA VAL A 135 6.28 -10.18 9.38
C VAL A 135 7.80 -10.26 9.49
N MET A 136 8.40 -11.19 8.78
CA MET A 136 9.84 -11.43 8.80
C MET A 136 10.41 -11.17 7.40
N PRO A 137 10.88 -9.95 7.13
CA PRO A 137 11.49 -9.67 5.86
C PRO A 137 12.74 -10.49 5.73
N LYS A 138 12.68 -11.45 4.87
CA LYS A 138 13.84 -12.13 4.32
C LYS A 138 13.95 -11.66 2.88
N ASP A 139 15.15 -11.57 2.36
CA ASP A 139 15.41 -11.38 0.92
C ASP A 139 14.91 -12.60 0.09
N ILE A 140 13.78 -13.18 0.51
CA ILE A 140 13.17 -14.34 -0.13
C ILE A 140 12.02 -13.81 -0.97
N GLU A 141 12.22 -13.78 -2.28
CA GLU A 141 11.16 -13.59 -3.23
C GLU A 141 10.13 -14.70 -3.07
N THR A 142 8.87 -14.34 -2.94
CA THR A 142 7.75 -15.28 -2.91
C THR A 142 6.89 -15.08 -4.16
N PRO A 143 6.39 -16.15 -4.78
CA PRO A 143 5.52 -16.03 -5.95
C PRO A 143 4.14 -15.44 -5.63
N TYR A 144 3.84 -15.19 -4.36
CA TYR A 144 2.54 -14.71 -3.89
C TYR A 144 2.50 -13.21 -3.60
N ILE A 145 3.66 -12.54 -3.64
CA ILE A 145 3.75 -11.10 -3.41
C ILE A 145 4.56 -10.49 -4.56
N TYR A 146 3.93 -9.59 -5.30
CA TYR A 146 4.63 -8.72 -6.23
C TYR A 146 5.09 -7.47 -5.50
N THR A 147 6.35 -7.12 -5.66
CA THR A 147 6.92 -5.86 -5.16
C THR A 147 7.78 -5.24 -6.24
N PHE A 148 7.47 -4.01 -6.62
CA PHE A 148 8.21 -3.27 -7.65
C PHE A 148 8.02 -1.76 -7.47
N LYS A 149 8.81 -0.97 -8.22
CA LYS A 149 8.66 0.48 -8.33
C LYS A 149 8.09 0.86 -9.68
N THR A 150 7.33 1.97 -9.70
CA THR A 150 6.78 2.54 -10.92
C THR A 150 6.40 4.00 -10.72
N ASP A 151 6.47 4.80 -11.79
CA ASP A 151 5.91 6.15 -11.85
C ASP A 151 4.46 6.17 -12.36
N HIS A 152 4.02 5.05 -12.99
CA HIS A 152 2.70 4.96 -13.59
C HIS A 152 2.17 3.52 -13.57
N ILE A 153 0.90 3.34 -13.18
CA ILE A 153 0.22 2.05 -13.14
C ILE A 153 -1.25 2.22 -13.53
N ARG A 154 -1.77 1.28 -14.31
CA ARG A 154 -3.19 1.14 -14.61
C ARG A 154 -3.71 -0.18 -14.08
N ILE A 155 -4.89 -0.14 -13.48
CA ILE A 155 -5.54 -1.31 -12.90
C ILE A 155 -6.97 -1.37 -13.41
N HIS A 156 -7.34 -2.52 -13.95
CA HIS A 156 -8.71 -2.81 -14.39
C HIS A 156 -9.27 -4.00 -13.62
N CYS A 157 -10.55 -3.91 -13.25
CA CYS A 157 -11.35 -4.98 -12.67
C CYS A 157 -12.77 -4.95 -13.26
N ASP A 158 -13.36 -6.11 -13.51
CA ASP A 158 -14.76 -6.20 -13.94
C ASP A 158 -15.74 -5.77 -12.84
N ASP A 159 -15.35 -5.95 -11.58
CA ASP A 159 -16.11 -5.55 -10.41
C ASP A 159 -15.64 -4.20 -9.85
N TYR A 160 -16.49 -3.55 -9.06
CA TYR A 160 -16.12 -2.35 -8.32
C TYR A 160 -15.22 -2.72 -7.15
N VAL A 161 -14.02 -2.13 -7.11
CA VAL A 161 -13.04 -2.30 -6.03
C VAL A 161 -13.08 -1.07 -5.14
N PRO A 162 -13.34 -1.21 -3.83
CA PRO A 162 -13.25 -0.10 -2.89
C PRO A 162 -11.78 0.23 -2.60
N TRP A 163 -11.46 1.52 -2.68
CA TRP A 163 -10.12 2.06 -2.44
C TRP A 163 -10.08 2.97 -1.23
N THR A 164 -8.92 3.06 -0.62
CA THR A 164 -8.59 4.09 0.37
C THR A 164 -7.43 4.94 -0.13
N LEU A 165 -7.52 6.25 0.10
CA LEU A 165 -6.47 7.23 -0.19
C LEU A 165 -6.09 7.90 1.12
N ASP A 166 -4.83 7.77 1.53
CA ASP A 166 -4.30 8.33 2.79
C ASP A 166 -5.10 7.94 4.05
N GLY A 167 -5.80 6.79 3.99
CA GLY A 167 -6.62 6.27 5.08
C GLY A 167 -8.10 6.69 5.07
N GLU A 168 -8.52 7.49 4.09
CA GLU A 168 -9.92 7.88 3.87
C GLU A 168 -10.51 7.08 2.70
N PHE A 169 -11.85 7.00 2.63
CA PHE A 169 -12.51 6.30 1.53
C PHE A 169 -12.29 7.05 0.20
N GLY A 170 -11.63 6.38 -0.74
CA GLY A 170 -11.26 6.89 -2.06
C GLY A 170 -12.22 6.49 -3.19
N GLY A 171 -13.42 5.97 -2.86
CA GLY A 171 -14.40 5.53 -3.84
C GLY A 171 -14.30 4.05 -4.23
N GLU A 172 -15.20 3.63 -5.11
CA GLU A 172 -15.24 2.30 -5.72
C GLU A 172 -15.01 2.43 -7.22
N HIS A 173 -14.01 1.76 -7.75
CA HIS A 173 -13.56 1.93 -9.13
C HIS A 173 -13.36 0.60 -9.84
N LYS A 174 -13.72 0.54 -11.12
CA LYS A 174 -13.38 -0.55 -12.05
C LYS A 174 -12.08 -0.30 -12.80
N ASN A 175 -11.81 0.97 -13.06
CA ASN A 175 -10.62 1.44 -13.74
C ASN A 175 -9.91 2.47 -12.88
N VAL A 176 -8.66 2.24 -12.62
CA VAL A 176 -7.81 3.13 -11.84
C VAL A 176 -6.55 3.41 -12.62
N GLU A 177 -6.21 4.68 -12.76
CA GLU A 177 -4.92 5.13 -13.28
C GLU A 177 -4.22 5.94 -12.20
N ILE A 178 -2.99 5.54 -11.87
CA ILE A 178 -2.18 6.22 -10.87
C ILE A 178 -0.86 6.64 -11.50
N TYR A 179 -0.49 7.90 -11.33
CA TYR A 179 0.80 8.41 -11.77
C TYR A 179 1.44 9.35 -10.74
N ASN A 180 2.77 9.41 -10.77
CA ASN A 180 3.57 10.22 -9.87
C ASN A 180 3.72 11.65 -10.39
N ARG A 181 3.53 12.62 -9.50
CA ARG A 181 3.95 14.01 -9.70
C ARG A 181 5.16 14.29 -8.81
N CYS A 182 6.33 14.11 -9.40
CA CYS A 182 7.61 14.23 -8.71
C CYS A 182 7.77 15.62 -8.06
N ARG A 183 8.15 15.63 -6.77
CA ARG A 183 8.48 16.83 -5.98
C ARG A 183 7.40 17.91 -5.98
N ARG A 184 6.15 17.49 -5.98
CA ARG A 184 5.00 18.42 -6.12
C ARG A 184 4.72 19.24 -4.88
N ILE A 185 5.05 18.72 -3.70
CA ILE A 185 4.93 19.41 -2.42
C ILE A 185 6.26 19.44 -1.69
N SER A 186 6.34 20.24 -0.63
CA SER A 186 7.49 20.25 0.27
C SER A 186 7.04 20.28 1.72
N PHE A 187 7.65 19.45 2.53
CA PHE A 187 7.51 19.49 3.98
C PHE A 187 8.63 20.32 4.59
N MET A 188 8.29 21.06 5.65
CA MET A 188 9.30 21.71 6.48
C MET A 188 9.82 20.70 7.49
N VAL A 189 11.09 20.38 7.43
CA VAL A 189 11.76 19.45 8.33
C VAL A 189 12.90 20.12 9.09
N GLU A 190 13.33 19.50 10.17
CA GLU A 190 14.48 19.96 10.94
C GLU A 190 15.74 20.06 10.06
N LYS A 191 16.59 21.07 10.33
CA LYS A 191 17.87 21.24 9.64
C LYS A 191 18.87 20.19 10.04
#